data_70bf6f42e158937164043e92e0b9b470
#
_entry.id   70bf6f42e158937164043e92e0b9b470
#
_cell.length_a   1.000
_cell.length_b   1.000
_cell.length_c   1.000
_cell.angle_alpha   90.00
_cell.angle_beta   90.00
_cell.angle_gamma   90.00
#
_symmetry.space_group_name_H-M   'P 1'
#
loop_
_entity.id
_entity.type
_entity.pdbx_description
1 polymer ?
#
loop_
_entity_poly.entity_id
_entity_poly.type
_entity_poly.pdbx_seq_one_letter_code
_entity_poly.pdbx_strand_id
1 'polypeptide(L)'
;MTEKSSFFKVEPEGPLRIGLQEWETMDPKSLVSGNPIQRGHIYHEYPNLGYMTGVCDCTEFVEQMGPYQVDEFMLFLEGELFLDLPDGKTVHIKAGDAFIIPKGFECRWRQLGYVRKIFMIVDGDIPQARNPSLERITVVNLDKQKFDFDISNKDIQFLNAAGTMRVEVEQLCSLAQPPIKQIENKLVTVLEGSVVIGATEGETTFGTGETFYIKKGAEISMKTNLKTKMINVCYQMP
;
A
#
# COMPACT_ATOMS: atom_id res chain seq x y z
N MET A 1 -2.14 11.57 18.88
CA MET A 1 -1.29 12.68 18.38
C MET A 1 -1.24 12.84 16.86
N THR A 2 -1.89 11.99 16.09
CA THR A 2 -1.77 11.95 14.60
C THR A 2 -2.73 12.88 13.85
N GLU A 3 -3.74 13.47 14.47
CA GLU A 3 -4.74 14.28 13.75
C GLU A 3 -4.24 15.62 13.20
N LYS A 4 -3.15 16.17 13.74
CA LYS A 4 -2.63 17.49 13.33
C LYS A 4 -1.42 17.46 12.39
N SER A 5 -0.77 16.33 12.20
CA SER A 5 0.43 16.26 11.35
C SER A 5 0.08 16.18 9.87
N SER A 6 0.79 16.94 9.05
CA SER A 6 0.67 16.98 7.58
C SER A 6 1.13 15.68 6.94
N PHE A 7 2.16 15.06 7.54
CA PHE A 7 2.69 13.76 7.15
C PHE A 7 3.19 13.01 8.40
N PHE A 8 3.37 11.70 8.30
CA PHE A 8 3.89 10.88 9.39
C PHE A 8 4.53 9.59 8.87
N LYS A 9 5.45 9.03 9.66
CA LYS A 9 6.04 7.73 9.41
C LYS A 9 5.03 6.62 9.68
N VAL A 10 5.02 5.61 8.80
CA VAL A 10 4.30 4.35 9.01
C VAL A 10 5.30 3.32 9.52
N GLU A 11 5.20 3.00 10.80
CA GLU A 11 6.13 2.08 11.47
C GLU A 11 5.55 0.66 11.45
N PRO A 12 6.34 -0.36 11.04
CA PRO A 12 5.86 -1.75 10.94
C PRO A 12 5.37 -2.36 12.25
N GLU A 13 5.79 -1.82 13.38
CA GLU A 13 5.45 -2.30 14.74
C GLU A 13 4.41 -1.40 15.42
N GLY A 14 3.71 -0.57 14.66
CA GLY A 14 2.80 0.46 15.18
C GLY A 14 3.53 1.71 15.65
N PRO A 15 2.77 2.79 15.97
CA PRO A 15 3.35 4.07 16.35
C PRO A 15 4.22 3.93 17.60
N LEU A 16 5.41 4.55 17.56
CA LEU A 16 6.40 4.49 18.64
C LEU A 16 6.83 3.06 19.01
N ARG A 17 6.64 2.09 18.13
CA ARG A 17 6.96 0.66 18.31
C ARG A 17 6.29 0.03 19.55
N ILE A 18 5.09 0.47 19.90
CA ILE A 18 4.35 -0.06 21.07
C ILE A 18 3.68 -1.41 20.80
N GLY A 19 3.81 -1.95 19.60
CA GLY A 19 3.18 -3.19 19.15
C GLY A 19 1.84 -2.95 18.45
N LEU A 20 1.35 -4.00 17.80
CA LEU A 20 0.08 -4.01 17.08
C LEU A 20 -1.02 -4.54 18.00
N GLN A 21 -2.21 -3.96 17.88
CA GLN A 21 -3.38 -4.38 18.66
C GLN A 21 -4.11 -5.52 17.94
N GLU A 22 -4.62 -6.48 18.71
CA GLU A 22 -5.42 -7.56 18.17
C GLU A 22 -6.74 -7.02 17.62
N TRP A 23 -7.11 -7.48 16.43
CA TRP A 23 -8.37 -7.16 15.77
C TRP A 23 -9.39 -8.25 15.98
N GLU A 24 -10.64 -8.00 15.54
CA GLU A 24 -11.69 -8.99 15.55
C GLU A 24 -11.28 -10.26 14.77
N THR A 25 -11.73 -11.40 15.25
CA THR A 25 -11.48 -12.68 14.60
C THR A 25 -12.18 -12.75 13.25
N MET A 26 -11.54 -13.37 12.27
CA MET A 26 -12.16 -13.64 10.97
C MET A 26 -13.38 -14.56 11.12
N ASP A 27 -14.39 -14.36 10.28
CA ASP A 27 -15.55 -15.28 10.24
C ASP A 27 -15.06 -16.69 9.87
N PRO A 28 -15.25 -17.70 10.75
CA PRO A 28 -14.85 -19.07 10.45
C PRO A 28 -15.43 -19.63 9.14
N LYS A 29 -16.57 -19.10 8.68
CA LYS A 29 -17.20 -19.50 7.41
C LYS A 29 -16.42 -19.02 6.18
N SER A 30 -15.62 -17.98 6.30
CA SER A 30 -14.74 -17.52 5.24
C SER A 30 -13.49 -18.38 5.08
N LEU A 31 -13.21 -19.28 6.04
CA LEU A 31 -12.00 -20.06 6.11
C LEU A 31 -12.18 -21.49 5.62
N VAL A 32 -11.20 -22.02 4.90
CA VAL A 32 -11.00 -23.45 4.64
C VAL A 32 -10.28 -24.09 5.83
N SER A 33 -9.28 -23.38 6.38
CA SER A 33 -8.49 -23.85 7.52
C SER A 33 -7.80 -22.69 8.23
N GLY A 34 -7.38 -22.95 9.48
CA GLY A 34 -6.71 -21.99 10.36
C GLY A 34 -7.65 -21.37 11.38
N ASN A 35 -7.05 -20.70 12.33
CA ASN A 35 -7.71 -19.85 13.33
C ASN A 35 -6.80 -18.61 13.51
N PRO A 36 -6.80 -17.70 12.50
CA PRO A 36 -5.84 -16.63 12.45
C PRO A 36 -6.01 -15.62 13.58
N ILE A 37 -4.88 -15.20 14.12
CA ILE A 37 -4.80 -14.04 15.01
C ILE A 37 -4.33 -12.88 14.15
N GLN A 38 -5.18 -11.88 14.00
CA GLN A 38 -4.87 -10.64 13.28
C GLN A 38 -4.56 -9.53 14.27
N ARG A 39 -3.48 -8.78 14.01
CA ARG A 39 -3.15 -7.58 14.78
C ARG A 39 -2.80 -6.46 13.82
N GLY A 40 -3.11 -5.25 14.20
CA GLY A 40 -2.79 -4.11 13.34
C GLY A 40 -2.86 -2.76 14.02
N HIS A 41 -2.54 -1.75 13.22
CA HIS A 41 -2.73 -0.35 13.56
C HIS A 41 -3.16 0.43 12.31
N ILE A 42 -4.30 1.11 12.39
CA ILE A 42 -4.77 2.02 11.36
C ILE A 42 -4.13 3.39 11.59
N TYR A 43 -3.32 3.82 10.65
CA TYR A 43 -2.65 5.13 10.71
C TYR A 43 -3.53 6.26 10.23
N HIS A 44 -4.38 6.00 9.24
CA HIS A 44 -5.32 6.97 8.69
C HIS A 44 -6.51 6.30 8.02
N GLU A 45 -7.71 6.87 8.19
CA GLU A 45 -8.93 6.33 7.62
C GLU A 45 -9.97 7.40 7.32
N TYR A 46 -10.86 7.09 6.37
CA TYR A 46 -12.13 7.75 6.13
C TYR A 46 -13.23 6.69 6.09
N PRO A 47 -13.80 6.29 7.25
CA PRO A 47 -14.73 5.15 7.32
C PRO A 47 -15.94 5.29 6.38
N ASN A 48 -16.47 6.52 6.24
CA ASN A 48 -17.62 6.79 5.35
C ASN A 48 -17.28 6.65 3.85
N LEU A 49 -15.99 6.55 3.49
CA LEU A 49 -15.51 6.37 2.12
C LEU A 49 -14.87 4.98 1.92
N GLY A 50 -14.93 4.11 2.93
CA GLY A 50 -14.30 2.80 2.88
C GLY A 50 -12.79 2.85 2.69
N TYR A 51 -12.14 3.94 3.11
CA TYR A 51 -10.69 4.14 2.96
C TYR A 51 -9.96 3.94 4.26
N MET A 52 -8.87 3.15 4.21
CA MET A 52 -7.94 3.05 5.34
C MET A 52 -6.53 2.69 4.88
N THR A 53 -5.55 3.07 5.69
CA THR A 53 -4.15 2.67 5.53
C THR A 53 -3.53 2.36 6.87
N GLY A 54 -2.69 1.34 6.91
CA GLY A 54 -2.12 0.85 8.16
C GLY A 54 -1.05 -0.21 7.96
N VAL A 55 -0.77 -0.86 9.06
CA VAL A 55 0.09 -2.04 9.15
C VAL A 55 -0.68 -3.14 9.86
N CYS A 56 -0.51 -4.37 9.41
CA CYS A 56 -1.06 -5.53 10.11
C CYS A 56 -0.15 -6.74 9.99
N ASP A 57 -0.34 -7.65 10.93
CA ASP A 57 0.20 -9.00 10.87
C ASP A 57 -0.90 -10.04 11.09
N CYS A 58 -0.65 -11.26 10.65
CA CYS A 58 -1.58 -12.36 10.79
C CYS A 58 -0.85 -13.69 10.83
N THR A 59 -1.37 -14.64 11.63
CA THR A 59 -0.92 -16.04 11.63
C THR A 59 -1.51 -16.80 10.44
N GLU A 60 -1.13 -18.06 10.27
CA GLU A 60 -1.52 -18.90 9.12
C GLU A 60 -3.03 -19.11 8.99
N PHE A 61 -3.52 -19.08 7.75
CA PHE A 61 -4.90 -19.47 7.39
C PHE A 61 -5.05 -19.70 5.88
N VAL A 62 -6.15 -20.31 5.50
CA VAL A 62 -6.57 -20.46 4.10
C VAL A 62 -8.02 -20.02 3.99
N GLU A 63 -8.29 -19.07 3.11
CA GLU A 63 -9.66 -18.61 2.82
C GLU A 63 -10.39 -19.50 1.81
N GLN A 64 -11.70 -19.35 1.76
CA GLN A 64 -12.51 -19.87 0.66
C GLN A 64 -12.15 -19.14 -0.64
N MET A 65 -12.31 -19.86 -1.78
CA MET A 65 -12.23 -19.19 -3.09
C MET A 65 -13.42 -18.23 -3.23
N GLY A 66 -13.16 -17.00 -3.61
CA GLY A 66 -14.22 -16.01 -3.80
C GLY A 66 -13.73 -14.64 -4.25
N PRO A 67 -14.67 -13.72 -4.48
CA PRO A 67 -14.32 -12.36 -4.90
C PRO A 67 -13.67 -11.57 -3.75
N TYR A 68 -12.56 -10.92 -4.02
CA TYR A 68 -11.89 -10.05 -3.07
C TYR A 68 -12.75 -8.81 -2.80
N GLN A 69 -12.88 -8.45 -1.53
CA GLN A 69 -13.94 -7.52 -1.12
C GLN A 69 -13.62 -6.05 -1.36
N VAL A 70 -12.34 -5.70 -1.52
CA VAL A 70 -11.85 -4.32 -1.60
C VAL A 70 -10.76 -4.18 -2.66
N ASP A 71 -10.43 -2.96 -3.08
CA ASP A 71 -9.16 -2.69 -3.73
C ASP A 71 -8.09 -2.58 -2.63
N GLU A 72 -7.11 -3.47 -2.63
CA GLU A 72 -6.07 -3.46 -1.61
C GLU A 72 -4.67 -3.47 -2.23
N PHE A 73 -3.90 -2.42 -1.91
CA PHE A 73 -2.46 -2.41 -2.07
C PHE A 73 -1.80 -2.98 -0.82
N MET A 74 -0.79 -3.83 -1.02
CA MET A 74 -0.01 -4.44 0.05
C MET A 74 1.48 -4.39 -0.27
N LEU A 75 2.27 -4.02 0.74
CA LEU A 75 3.72 -4.20 0.77
C LEU A 75 4.03 -5.24 1.85
N PHE A 76 4.50 -6.42 1.44
CA PHE A 76 4.86 -7.49 2.35
C PHE A 76 6.20 -7.20 3.01
N LEU A 77 6.23 -7.20 4.33
CA LEU A 77 7.43 -6.96 5.14
C LEU A 77 8.04 -8.27 5.63
N GLU A 78 7.19 -9.25 5.95
CA GLU A 78 7.59 -10.56 6.46
C GLU A 78 6.66 -11.65 5.93
N GLY A 79 7.19 -12.87 5.76
CA GLY A 79 6.45 -14.05 5.38
C GLY A 79 6.19 -14.17 3.88
N GLU A 80 5.28 -15.08 3.53
CA GLU A 80 4.90 -15.38 2.15
C GLU A 80 3.42 -15.73 2.03
N LEU A 81 2.87 -15.53 0.83
CA LEU A 81 1.48 -15.75 0.50
C LEU A 81 1.36 -16.42 -0.86
N PHE A 82 0.45 -17.35 -0.97
CA PHE A 82 0.03 -17.94 -2.24
C PHE A 82 -1.40 -17.51 -2.53
N LEU A 83 -1.60 -16.87 -3.67
CA LEU A 83 -2.91 -16.51 -4.19
C LEU A 83 -3.29 -17.51 -5.27
N ASP A 84 -4.17 -18.45 -4.92
CA ASP A 84 -4.66 -19.46 -5.86
C ASP A 84 -5.76 -18.86 -6.73
N LEU A 85 -5.69 -19.10 -8.04
CA LEU A 85 -6.61 -18.54 -9.04
C LEU A 85 -7.59 -19.61 -9.53
N PRO A 86 -8.79 -19.23 -10.03
CA PRO A 86 -9.78 -20.17 -10.54
C PRO A 86 -9.29 -21.05 -11.70
N ASP A 87 -8.30 -20.57 -12.48
CA ASP A 87 -7.70 -21.32 -13.59
C ASP A 87 -6.62 -22.33 -13.14
N GLY A 88 -6.45 -22.52 -11.82
CA GLY A 88 -5.48 -23.42 -11.22
C GLY A 88 -4.06 -22.88 -11.10
N LYS A 89 -3.81 -21.66 -11.55
CA LYS A 89 -2.53 -20.99 -11.32
C LYS A 89 -2.43 -20.44 -9.90
N THR A 90 -1.20 -20.19 -9.48
CA THR A 90 -0.89 -19.58 -8.20
C THR A 90 0.06 -18.42 -8.39
N VAL A 91 -0.23 -17.28 -7.78
CA VAL A 91 0.70 -16.16 -7.65
C VAL A 91 1.38 -16.27 -6.29
N HIS A 92 2.70 -16.33 -6.28
CA HIS A 92 3.51 -16.38 -5.07
C HIS A 92 4.03 -14.99 -4.73
N ILE A 93 3.72 -14.51 -3.55
CA ILE A 93 4.14 -13.23 -2.97
C ILE A 93 5.02 -13.51 -1.77
N LYS A 94 6.09 -12.76 -1.62
CA LYS A 94 7.05 -12.91 -0.52
C LYS A 94 7.45 -11.56 0.07
N ALA A 95 8.11 -11.58 1.19
CA ALA A 95 8.68 -10.38 1.81
C ALA A 95 9.49 -9.55 0.80
N GLY A 96 9.24 -8.24 0.76
CA GLY A 96 9.78 -7.29 -0.21
C GLY A 96 8.88 -7.05 -1.43
N ASP A 97 7.91 -7.92 -1.72
CA ASP A 97 6.99 -7.70 -2.84
C ASP A 97 5.91 -6.68 -2.46
N ALA A 98 5.58 -5.84 -3.43
CA ALA A 98 4.40 -4.98 -3.40
C ALA A 98 3.41 -5.43 -4.46
N PHE A 99 2.12 -5.51 -4.13
CA PHE A 99 1.09 -5.98 -5.05
C PHE A 99 -0.28 -5.41 -4.73
N ILE A 100 -1.19 -5.56 -5.69
CA ILE A 100 -2.57 -5.09 -5.57
C ILE A 100 -3.51 -6.24 -5.95
N ILE A 101 -4.56 -6.45 -5.13
CA ILE A 101 -5.72 -7.25 -5.47
C ILE A 101 -6.89 -6.29 -5.70
N PRO A 102 -7.46 -6.25 -6.92
CA PRO A 102 -8.62 -5.41 -7.18
C PRO A 102 -9.91 -6.00 -6.61
N LYS A 103 -10.82 -5.13 -6.20
CA LYS A 103 -12.15 -5.51 -5.71
C LYS A 103 -12.90 -6.37 -6.73
N GLY A 104 -13.46 -7.48 -6.24
CA GLY A 104 -14.20 -8.45 -7.05
C GLY A 104 -13.33 -9.43 -7.83
N PHE A 105 -12.01 -9.38 -7.69
CA PHE A 105 -11.13 -10.37 -8.29
C PHE A 105 -11.28 -11.72 -7.58
N GLU A 106 -11.52 -12.79 -8.34
CA GLU A 106 -11.68 -14.14 -7.78
C GLU A 106 -10.32 -14.76 -7.47
N CYS A 107 -10.07 -15.02 -6.18
CA CYS A 107 -8.87 -15.70 -5.71
C CYS A 107 -9.11 -16.35 -4.35
N ARG A 108 -8.15 -17.16 -3.93
CA ARG A 108 -8.08 -17.72 -2.60
C ARG A 108 -6.78 -17.31 -1.94
N TRP A 109 -6.87 -16.67 -0.79
CA TRP A 109 -5.74 -16.38 0.07
C TRP A 109 -5.29 -17.66 0.79
N ARG A 110 -4.03 -18.04 0.60
CA ARG A 110 -3.42 -19.21 1.25
C ARG A 110 -2.09 -18.82 1.85
N GLN A 111 -2.10 -18.64 3.14
CA GLN A 111 -0.98 -18.21 3.96
C GLN A 111 -0.58 -19.34 4.91
N LEU A 112 0.63 -19.88 4.75
CA LEU A 112 1.10 -21.07 5.45
C LEU A 112 1.95 -20.75 6.69
N GLY A 113 2.10 -19.49 7.02
CA GLY A 113 2.85 -19.00 8.17
C GLY A 113 2.50 -17.56 8.48
N TYR A 114 3.24 -16.97 9.40
CA TYR A 114 3.10 -15.57 9.77
C TYR A 114 3.42 -14.64 8.61
N VAL A 115 2.62 -13.57 8.45
CA VAL A 115 2.93 -12.44 7.56
C VAL A 115 2.75 -11.12 8.27
N ARG A 116 3.51 -10.10 7.81
CA ARG A 116 3.33 -8.69 8.16
C ARG A 116 3.34 -7.86 6.89
N LYS A 117 2.41 -6.91 6.80
CA LYS A 117 2.26 -6.04 5.64
C LYS A 117 1.89 -4.61 6.03
N ILE A 118 2.32 -3.65 5.20
CA ILE A 118 1.73 -2.32 5.14
C ILE A 118 0.65 -2.37 4.06
N PHE A 119 -0.47 -1.70 4.26
CA PHE A 119 -1.59 -1.73 3.33
C PHE A 119 -2.26 -0.38 3.12
N MET A 120 -2.93 -0.25 1.99
CA MET A 120 -3.96 0.74 1.73
C MET A 120 -5.16 0.04 1.13
N ILE A 121 -6.33 0.25 1.71
CA ILE A 121 -7.62 -0.30 1.29
C ILE A 121 -8.52 0.81 0.79
N VAL A 122 -9.23 0.53 -0.29
CA VAL A 122 -10.32 1.35 -0.81
C VAL A 122 -11.53 0.44 -1.08
N ASP A 123 -12.59 0.62 -0.30
CA ASP A 123 -13.85 -0.09 -0.47
C ASP A 123 -14.85 0.78 -1.27
N GLY A 124 -14.50 1.05 -2.53
CA GLY A 124 -15.37 1.77 -3.46
C GLY A 124 -16.36 0.84 -4.17
N ASP A 125 -17.37 1.44 -4.83
CA ASP A 125 -18.29 0.70 -5.67
C ASP A 125 -17.57 0.05 -6.86
N ILE A 126 -18.00 -1.16 -7.23
CA ILE A 126 -17.51 -1.83 -8.45
C ILE A 126 -18.24 -1.21 -9.64
N PRO A 127 -17.57 -0.55 -10.59
CA PRO A 127 -18.21 -0.06 -11.80
C PRO A 127 -18.87 -1.19 -12.60
N GLN A 128 -20.03 -0.91 -13.20
CA GLN A 128 -20.75 -1.89 -14.02
C GLN A 128 -19.99 -2.33 -15.29
N ALA A 129 -19.08 -1.48 -15.78
CA ALA A 129 -18.22 -1.79 -16.92
C ALA A 129 -16.80 -2.10 -16.40
N ARG A 130 -16.44 -3.38 -16.29
CA ARG A 130 -15.10 -3.81 -15.93
C ARG A 130 -14.14 -3.63 -17.12
N ASN A 131 -12.98 -3.07 -16.85
CA ASN A 131 -11.88 -3.11 -17.79
C ASN A 131 -11.08 -4.40 -17.54
N PRO A 132 -11.00 -5.37 -18.49
CA PRO A 132 -10.29 -6.63 -18.28
C PRO A 132 -8.82 -6.47 -17.89
N SER A 133 -8.17 -5.35 -18.24
CA SER A 133 -6.81 -5.05 -17.82
C SER A 133 -6.66 -4.79 -16.32
N LEU A 134 -7.76 -4.50 -15.62
CA LEU A 134 -7.83 -4.28 -14.17
C LEU A 134 -8.25 -5.54 -13.40
N GLU A 135 -8.61 -6.62 -14.11
CA GLU A 135 -9.09 -7.88 -13.52
C GLU A 135 -7.96 -8.87 -13.20
N ARG A 136 -6.82 -8.37 -12.75
CA ARG A 136 -5.69 -9.22 -12.38
C ARG A 136 -4.98 -8.72 -11.14
N ILE A 137 -4.41 -9.64 -10.39
CA ILE A 137 -3.41 -9.30 -9.37
C ILE A 137 -2.25 -8.60 -10.07
N THR A 138 -1.94 -7.39 -9.60
CA THR A 138 -0.78 -6.64 -10.10
C THR A 138 0.35 -6.74 -9.11
N VAL A 139 1.40 -7.49 -9.42
CA VAL A 139 2.67 -7.42 -8.69
C VAL A 139 3.44 -6.24 -9.23
N VAL A 140 3.77 -5.28 -8.35
CA VAL A 140 4.50 -4.07 -8.71
C VAL A 140 5.91 -4.45 -9.16
N ASN A 141 6.24 -4.13 -10.41
CA ASN A 141 7.55 -4.48 -10.94
C ASN A 141 8.58 -3.45 -10.51
N LEU A 142 9.43 -3.83 -9.57
CA LEU A 142 10.49 -2.98 -9.03
C LEU A 142 11.75 -2.95 -9.92
N ASP A 143 11.92 -3.93 -10.81
CA ASP A 143 13.15 -4.13 -11.59
C ASP A 143 13.05 -3.66 -13.04
N LYS A 144 11.84 -3.52 -13.61
CA LYS A 144 11.63 -3.34 -15.04
C LYS A 144 12.10 -2.02 -15.63
N GLN A 145 12.42 -1.04 -14.82
CA GLN A 145 12.87 0.23 -15.36
C GLN A 145 14.39 0.36 -15.25
N LYS A 146 15.08 0.04 -16.35
CA LYS A 146 16.34 0.73 -16.65
C LYS A 146 15.99 2.20 -16.90
N PHE A 147 15.87 2.96 -15.82
CA PHE A 147 15.63 4.38 -15.92
C PHE A 147 16.86 5.03 -16.57
N ASP A 148 16.61 5.85 -17.56
CA ASP A 148 17.60 6.82 -18.02
C ASP A 148 17.80 7.81 -16.85
N PHE A 149 18.99 7.79 -16.29
CA PHE A 149 19.28 8.37 -14.98
C PHE A 149 19.25 9.90 -14.91
N ASP A 150 18.93 10.55 -15.99
CA ASP A 150 18.94 12.02 -16.11
C ASP A 150 17.54 12.66 -16.09
N ILE A 151 16.47 11.85 -16.03
CA ILE A 151 15.09 12.36 -16.10
C ILE A 151 14.25 11.74 -14.99
N SER A 152 13.53 12.57 -14.24
CA SER A 152 12.47 12.11 -13.33
C SER A 152 11.38 11.40 -14.13
N ASN A 153 11.02 10.18 -13.74
CA ASN A 153 10.03 9.38 -14.44
C ASN A 153 9.01 8.79 -13.45
N LYS A 154 7.79 8.62 -13.96
CA LYS A 154 6.67 8.05 -13.20
C LYS A 154 5.96 7.01 -14.06
N ASP A 155 5.82 5.79 -13.54
CA ASP A 155 5.15 4.67 -14.19
C ASP A 155 3.95 4.20 -13.38
N ILE A 156 2.76 4.31 -13.97
CA ILE A 156 1.51 3.86 -13.35
C ILE A 156 1.41 2.35 -13.52
N GLN A 157 1.47 1.63 -12.40
CA GLN A 157 1.37 0.18 -12.34
C GLN A 157 -0.08 -0.30 -12.21
N PHE A 158 -0.93 0.50 -11.55
CA PHE A 158 -2.31 0.16 -11.29
C PHE A 158 -3.18 1.42 -11.17
N LEU A 159 -4.41 1.31 -11.65
CA LEU A 159 -5.50 2.26 -11.42
C LEU A 159 -6.76 1.43 -11.17
N ASN A 160 -7.42 1.63 -10.02
CA ASN A 160 -8.65 0.90 -9.73
C ASN A 160 -9.80 1.33 -10.67
N ALA A 161 -10.85 0.51 -10.71
CA ALA A 161 -11.98 0.72 -11.62
C ALA A 161 -12.72 2.05 -11.38
N ALA A 162 -12.73 2.54 -10.14
CA ALA A 162 -13.32 3.83 -9.77
C ALA A 162 -12.43 5.04 -10.11
N GLY A 163 -11.15 4.81 -10.49
CA GLY A 163 -10.18 5.88 -10.72
C GLY A 163 -9.71 6.61 -9.46
N THR A 164 -10.08 6.11 -8.28
CA THR A 164 -9.77 6.76 -6.99
C THR A 164 -8.48 6.29 -6.36
N MET A 165 -8.02 5.08 -6.67
CA MET A 165 -6.76 4.51 -6.18
C MET A 165 -5.79 4.28 -7.34
N ARG A 166 -4.58 4.82 -7.21
CA ARG A 166 -3.51 4.67 -8.19
C ARG A 166 -2.23 4.22 -7.50
N VAL A 167 -1.53 3.25 -8.09
CA VAL A 167 -0.20 2.82 -7.67
C VAL A 167 0.80 3.14 -8.76
N GLU A 168 1.87 3.83 -8.40
CA GLU A 168 2.90 4.26 -9.33
C GLU A 168 4.30 4.04 -8.74
N VAL A 169 5.25 3.73 -9.60
CA VAL A 169 6.67 3.74 -9.27
C VAL A 169 7.24 5.05 -9.82
N GLU A 170 7.85 5.83 -8.96
CA GLU A 170 8.43 7.13 -9.29
C GLU A 170 9.94 7.11 -9.04
N GLN A 171 10.67 7.63 -9.98
CA GLN A 171 12.09 7.91 -9.84
C GLN A 171 12.34 9.41 -9.94
N LEU A 172 13.07 9.94 -8.99
CA LEU A 172 13.46 11.34 -8.91
C LEU A 172 14.98 11.47 -8.98
N CYS A 173 15.43 12.46 -9.74
CA CYS A 173 16.85 12.83 -9.87
C CYS A 173 17.02 14.25 -9.36
N SER A 174 17.63 14.41 -8.18
CA SER A 174 17.94 15.73 -7.58
C SER A 174 16.76 16.72 -7.65
N LEU A 175 15.72 16.43 -6.87
CA LEU A 175 14.52 17.28 -6.77
C LEU A 175 14.65 18.27 -5.61
N ALA A 176 14.25 19.52 -5.85
CA ALA A 176 14.00 20.51 -4.81
C ALA A 176 12.64 21.20 -5.10
N GLN A 177 11.59 20.61 -4.57
CA GLN A 177 10.22 21.11 -4.73
C GLN A 177 9.86 22.00 -3.55
N PRO A 178 9.45 23.26 -3.78
CA PRO A 178 8.94 24.12 -2.73
C PRO A 178 7.63 23.56 -2.14
N PRO A 179 7.15 24.10 -1.00
CA PRO A 179 5.87 23.67 -0.44
C PRO A 179 4.75 23.82 -1.47
N ILE A 180 4.05 22.72 -1.72
CA ILE A 180 2.84 22.67 -2.53
C ILE A 180 1.73 21.95 -1.79
N LYS A 181 0.49 22.40 -1.98
CA LYS A 181 -0.68 21.77 -1.40
C LYS A 181 -0.97 20.43 -2.09
N GLN A 182 -1.04 19.37 -1.30
CA GLN A 182 -1.32 18.03 -1.80
C GLN A 182 -2.81 17.89 -2.11
N ILE A 183 -3.12 17.37 -3.30
CA ILE A 183 -4.50 17.20 -3.79
C ILE A 183 -5.09 15.81 -3.47
N GLU A 184 -4.25 14.88 -3.08
CA GLU A 184 -4.59 13.49 -2.78
C GLU A 184 -3.85 13.00 -1.53
N ASN A 185 -4.34 11.92 -0.92
CA ASN A 185 -3.61 11.21 0.11
C ASN A 185 -2.56 10.30 -0.54
N LYS A 186 -1.39 10.16 0.09
CA LYS A 186 -0.30 9.31 -0.44
C LYS A 186 0.33 8.46 0.65
N LEU A 187 0.39 7.17 0.41
CA LEU A 187 1.26 6.24 1.12
C LEU A 187 2.51 6.04 0.26
N VAL A 188 3.68 6.36 0.79
CA VAL A 188 4.94 6.39 0.03
C VAL A 188 5.95 5.47 0.69
N THR A 189 6.55 4.56 -0.07
CA THR A 189 7.67 3.73 0.38
C THR A 189 8.91 4.05 -0.44
N VAL A 190 10.01 4.38 0.22
CA VAL A 190 11.31 4.62 -0.41
C VAL A 190 11.95 3.27 -0.73
N LEU A 191 12.17 2.99 -2.01
CA LEU A 191 12.81 1.74 -2.49
C LEU A 191 14.32 1.88 -2.58
N GLU A 192 14.79 3.07 -2.96
CA GLU A 192 16.21 3.39 -3.14
C GLU A 192 16.44 4.87 -2.84
N GLY A 193 17.58 5.20 -2.21
CA GLY A 193 17.95 6.56 -1.90
C GLY A 193 17.26 7.11 -0.66
N SER A 194 16.97 8.41 -0.66
CA SER A 194 16.30 9.10 0.44
C SER A 194 15.55 10.33 -0.03
N VAL A 195 14.50 10.69 0.70
CA VAL A 195 13.71 11.90 0.48
C VAL A 195 13.55 12.67 1.78
N VAL A 196 13.68 13.99 1.72
CA VAL A 196 13.36 14.90 2.82
C VAL A 196 11.98 15.49 2.55
N ILE A 197 11.07 15.27 3.48
CA ILE A 197 9.72 15.84 3.47
C ILE A 197 9.67 16.95 4.50
N GLY A 198 9.27 18.14 4.07
CA GLY A 198 9.12 19.30 4.94
C GLY A 198 7.68 19.81 4.96
N ALA A 199 7.24 20.24 6.14
CA ALA A 199 5.98 20.94 6.38
C ALA A 199 6.18 22.02 7.45
N THR A 200 5.12 22.70 7.84
CA THR A 200 5.19 23.73 8.90
C THR A 200 5.67 23.18 10.24
N GLU A 201 5.43 21.90 10.52
CA GLU A 201 5.87 21.21 11.73
C GLU A 201 7.35 20.78 11.72
N GLY A 202 8.06 20.92 10.60
CA GLY A 202 9.47 20.59 10.45
C GLY A 202 9.78 19.72 9.23
N GLU A 203 11.03 19.28 9.14
CA GLU A 203 11.52 18.38 8.09
C GLU A 203 11.85 17.01 8.66
N THR A 204 11.57 15.95 7.89
CA THR A 204 11.94 14.57 8.21
C THR A 204 12.54 13.90 6.98
N THR A 205 13.62 13.17 7.18
CA THR A 205 14.27 12.36 6.13
C THR A 205 13.76 10.93 6.21
N PHE A 206 13.35 10.39 5.07
CA PHE A 206 13.00 8.98 4.91
C PHE A 206 13.99 8.31 3.96
N GLY A 207 14.59 7.21 4.42
CA GLY A 207 15.56 6.41 3.67
C GLY A 207 14.94 5.12 3.11
N THR A 208 15.76 4.36 2.39
CA THR A 208 15.39 3.06 1.81
C THR A 208 14.71 2.14 2.82
N GLY A 209 13.58 1.56 2.45
CA GLY A 209 12.73 0.68 3.26
C GLY A 209 11.76 1.41 4.19
N GLU A 210 11.84 2.73 4.30
CA GLU A 210 10.93 3.49 5.14
C GLU A 210 9.67 3.88 4.38
N THR A 211 8.54 3.82 5.09
CA THR A 211 7.22 4.20 4.59
C THR A 211 6.67 5.38 5.37
N PHE A 212 6.06 6.31 4.66
CA PHE A 212 5.39 7.48 5.24
C PHE A 212 4.09 7.78 4.52
N TYR A 213 3.27 8.57 5.19
CA TYR A 213 1.97 8.99 4.67
C TYR A 213 1.89 10.50 4.60
N ILE A 214 1.33 11.02 3.53
CA ILE A 214 1.06 12.45 3.31
C ILE A 214 -0.45 12.65 3.17
N LYS A 215 -1.01 13.58 3.95
CA LYS A 215 -2.44 13.89 3.92
C LYS A 215 -2.79 14.81 2.76
N LYS A 216 -3.96 14.59 2.15
CA LYS A 216 -4.60 15.57 1.27
C LYS A 216 -4.77 16.91 1.99
N GLY A 217 -4.46 17.99 1.29
CA GLY A 217 -4.54 19.35 1.82
C GLY A 217 -3.28 19.84 2.54
N ALA A 218 -2.34 18.95 2.87
CA ALA A 218 -1.06 19.34 3.46
C ALA A 218 -0.21 20.16 2.49
N GLU A 219 0.48 21.18 2.98
CA GLU A 219 1.53 21.89 2.25
C GLU A 219 2.87 21.21 2.52
N ILE A 220 3.43 20.57 1.49
CA ILE A 220 4.63 19.73 1.60
C ILE A 220 5.70 20.20 0.64
N SER A 221 6.91 20.42 1.15
CA SER A 221 8.14 20.48 0.36
C SER A 221 8.76 19.09 0.25
N MET A 222 9.43 18.83 -0.87
CA MET A 222 10.13 17.56 -1.11
C MET A 222 11.52 17.84 -1.68
N LYS A 223 12.54 17.20 -1.10
CA LYS A 223 13.93 17.29 -1.58
C LYS A 223 14.53 15.89 -1.68
N THR A 224 15.23 15.64 -2.80
CA THR A 224 16.11 14.49 -2.99
C THR A 224 17.45 14.97 -3.49
N ASN A 225 18.54 14.52 -2.91
CA ASN A 225 19.90 14.92 -3.30
C ASN A 225 20.54 13.96 -4.32
N LEU A 226 20.00 12.75 -4.41
CA LEU A 226 20.49 11.67 -5.26
C LEU A 226 19.29 11.00 -5.92
N LYS A 227 19.56 10.00 -6.76
CA LYS A 227 18.53 9.11 -7.29
C LYS A 227 17.71 8.54 -6.16
N THR A 228 16.42 8.75 -6.22
CA THR A 228 15.47 8.22 -5.26
C THR A 228 14.36 7.52 -6.01
N LYS A 229 14.10 6.27 -5.66
CA LYS A 229 13.03 5.45 -6.21
C LYS A 229 11.99 5.20 -5.14
N MET A 230 10.71 5.38 -5.47
CA MET A 230 9.60 5.24 -4.52
C MET A 230 8.43 4.52 -5.17
N ILE A 231 7.65 3.81 -4.34
CA ILE A 231 6.27 3.44 -4.65
C ILE A 231 5.38 4.50 -4.03
N ASN A 232 4.50 5.08 -4.84
CA ASN A 232 3.44 5.96 -4.37
C ASN A 232 2.09 5.26 -4.55
N VAL A 233 1.33 5.14 -3.47
CA VAL A 233 -0.06 4.70 -3.49
C VAL A 233 -0.92 5.91 -3.19
N CYS A 234 -1.62 6.37 -4.20
CA CYS A 234 -2.39 7.61 -4.16
C CYS A 234 -3.87 7.32 -4.03
N TYR A 235 -4.54 8.04 -3.14
CA TYR A 235 -6.00 8.01 -3.01
C TYR A 235 -6.58 9.41 -3.19
N GLN A 236 -7.37 9.52 -4.26
CA GLN A 236 -8.15 10.73 -4.55
C GLN A 236 -9.57 10.51 -4.06
N MET A 237 -9.99 11.29 -3.06
CA MET A 237 -11.38 11.28 -2.60
C MET A 237 -12.30 11.72 -3.75
N PRO A 238 -13.47 11.07 -3.90
CA PRO A 238 -14.50 11.49 -4.85
C PRO A 238 -14.90 12.94 -4.70
#